data_460a0ac618feab0efca9cc8b2193674b
#
_entry.id   460a0ac618feab0efca9cc8b2193674b
#
_cell.length_a   1.000
_cell.length_b   1.000
_cell.length_c   1.000
_cell.angle_alpha   90.00
_cell.angle_beta   90.00
_cell.angle_gamma   90.00
#
_symmetry.space_group_name_H-M   'P 1'
#
loop_
_entity.id
_entity.type
_entity.pdbx_description
1 polymer ?
#
loop_
_entity_poly.entity_id
_entity_poly.type
_entity_poly.pdbx_seq_one_letter_code
_entity_poly.pdbx_strand_id
1 'polypeptide(L)'
;NVLIPSNTGYVEKGGTLTGVIATGDGGSNVKVTVKDESGQVIKEFSLEGDHKGNVAFEWDGLDKSGNAAKSGKYSIEAHATVDGKSESVPALTYAKVESVTLGTSTNPSTLKLKGLGGIYLTDVLEIGGTSGKSTATPTPTPNAVI
;
A
#
# COMPACT_ATOMS: atom_id res chain seq x y z
N ASN A 1 1.16 7.53 8.06
CA ASN A 1 1.21 6.90 6.73
C ASN A 1 -0.08 7.20 5.97
N VAL A 2 0.00 7.17 4.67
CA VAL A 2 -1.16 7.38 3.82
C VAL A 2 -1.25 6.24 2.81
N LEU A 3 -2.46 5.83 2.49
CA LEU A 3 -2.71 4.83 1.45
C LEU A 3 -2.73 5.55 0.11
N ILE A 4 -1.93 5.07 -0.83
CA ILE A 4 -1.77 5.72 -2.13
C ILE A 4 -2.26 4.79 -3.25
N PRO A 5 -2.67 5.34 -4.40
CA PRO A 5 -3.14 4.56 -5.53
C PRO A 5 -1.95 3.99 -6.32
N SER A 6 -1.16 3.17 -5.65
CA SER A 6 0.06 2.60 -6.24
C SER A 6 0.36 1.29 -5.55
N ASN A 7 0.90 0.36 -6.30
CA ASN A 7 1.38 -0.90 -5.74
C ASN A 7 2.87 -0.86 -5.40
N THR A 8 3.50 0.31 -5.47
CA THR A 8 4.91 0.48 -5.19
C THR A 8 5.10 1.19 -3.86
N GLY A 9 6.00 0.69 -3.05
CA GLY A 9 6.35 1.29 -1.78
C GLY A 9 7.85 1.40 -1.61
N TYR A 10 8.28 2.29 -0.75
CA TYR A 10 9.67 2.43 -0.40
C TYR A 10 9.92 1.77 0.95
N VAL A 11 10.96 0.95 1.00
CA VAL A 11 11.33 0.22 2.23
C VAL A 11 12.80 0.46 2.52
N GLU A 12 13.09 0.84 3.75
CA GLU A 12 14.46 0.91 4.22
C GLU A 12 14.87 -0.47 4.73
N LYS A 13 16.15 -0.77 4.64
CA LYS A 13 16.67 -2.05 5.14
C LYS A 13 16.27 -2.22 6.60
N GLY A 14 15.64 -3.34 6.89
CA GLY A 14 15.12 -3.61 8.24
C GLY A 14 13.72 -3.09 8.47
N GLY A 15 13.13 -2.37 7.51
CA GLY A 15 11.78 -1.87 7.61
C GLY A 15 10.77 -2.83 7.00
N THR A 16 9.50 -2.44 7.08
CA THR A 16 8.39 -3.24 6.56
C THR A 16 7.59 -2.42 5.55
N LEU A 17 6.81 -3.13 4.75
CA LEU A 17 5.89 -2.49 3.81
C LEU A 17 4.48 -3.02 4.08
N THR A 18 3.55 -2.11 4.28
CA THR A 18 2.17 -2.47 4.52
C THR A 18 1.27 -1.93 3.42
N GLY A 19 0.09 -2.49 3.32
CA GLY A 19 -0.87 -2.03 2.35
C GLY A 19 -2.15 -2.82 2.41
N VAL A 20 -2.90 -2.75 1.30
CA VAL A 20 -4.22 -3.36 1.19
C VAL A 20 -4.31 -4.09 -0.15
N ILE A 21 -4.86 -5.29 -0.11
CA ILE A 21 -5.24 -6.03 -1.31
C ILE A 21 -6.73 -5.86 -1.51
N ALA A 22 -7.13 -5.35 -2.65
CA ALA A 22 -8.54 -5.09 -2.94
C ALA A 22 -9.14 -6.30 -3.65
N THR A 23 -9.74 -7.21 -2.89
CA THR A 23 -10.28 -8.46 -3.44
C THR A 23 -11.69 -8.30 -4.01
N GLY A 24 -12.31 -7.14 -3.80
CA GLY A 24 -13.64 -6.87 -4.35
C GLY A 24 -14.69 -7.81 -3.81
N ASP A 25 -15.35 -8.55 -4.71
CA ASP A 25 -16.41 -9.47 -4.33
C ASP A 25 -15.91 -10.72 -3.65
N GLY A 26 -14.61 -10.90 -3.61
CA GLY A 26 -14.03 -12.02 -2.87
C GLY A 26 -13.06 -12.84 -3.70
N GLY A 27 -12.24 -13.57 -2.99
CA GLY A 27 -11.29 -14.51 -3.55
C GLY A 27 -10.64 -15.26 -2.42
N SER A 28 -9.98 -16.35 -2.74
CA SER A 28 -9.31 -17.16 -1.72
C SER A 28 -7.83 -17.29 -2.03
N ASN A 29 -7.08 -17.64 -0.98
CA ASN A 29 -5.66 -17.94 -1.09
C ASN A 29 -4.90 -16.86 -1.89
N VAL A 30 -4.98 -15.63 -1.39
CA VAL A 30 -4.35 -14.50 -2.04
C VAL A 30 -2.84 -14.68 -1.98
N LYS A 31 -2.21 -14.74 -3.16
CA LYS A 31 -0.76 -14.86 -3.26
C LYS A 31 -0.18 -13.47 -3.48
N VAL A 32 0.75 -13.07 -2.63
CA VAL A 32 1.38 -11.77 -2.69
C VAL A 32 2.83 -11.96 -3.13
N THR A 33 3.23 -11.24 -4.16
CA THR A 33 4.60 -11.30 -4.70
C THR A 33 5.24 -9.94 -4.54
N VAL A 34 6.42 -9.90 -3.95
CA VAL A 34 7.21 -8.68 -3.79
C VAL A 34 8.34 -8.70 -4.80
N LYS A 35 8.44 -7.65 -5.62
CA LYS A 35 9.47 -7.52 -6.64
C LYS A 35 10.28 -6.24 -6.41
N ASP A 36 11.57 -6.30 -6.73
CA ASP A 36 12.42 -5.12 -6.67
C ASP A 36 12.26 -4.27 -7.95
N GLU A 37 13.04 -3.19 -8.04
CA GLU A 37 12.95 -2.28 -9.19
C GLU A 37 13.33 -2.93 -10.50
N SER A 38 14.11 -4.00 -10.47
CA SER A 38 14.50 -4.72 -11.68
C SER A 38 13.48 -5.77 -12.08
N GLY A 39 12.42 -5.96 -11.28
CA GLY A 39 11.41 -6.97 -11.55
C GLY A 39 11.73 -8.33 -10.97
N GLN A 40 12.79 -8.43 -10.21
CA GLN A 40 13.19 -9.68 -9.59
C GLN A 40 12.31 -9.98 -8.38
N VAL A 41 11.83 -11.20 -8.26
CA VAL A 41 11.01 -11.62 -7.14
C VAL A 41 11.88 -11.75 -5.89
N ILE A 42 11.55 -10.98 -4.86
CA ILE A 42 12.27 -10.96 -3.60
C ILE A 42 11.63 -11.88 -2.59
N LYS A 43 10.30 -11.93 -2.57
CA LYS A 43 9.56 -12.72 -1.61
C LYS A 43 8.17 -13.03 -2.14
N GLU A 44 7.65 -14.19 -1.77
CA GLU A 44 6.25 -14.53 -2.01
C GLU A 44 5.65 -15.03 -0.71
N PHE A 45 4.41 -14.66 -0.45
CA PHE A 45 3.68 -15.20 0.69
C PHE A 45 2.20 -15.22 0.35
N SER A 46 1.43 -15.95 1.15
CA SER A 46 0.01 -16.13 0.90
C SER A 46 -0.82 -15.70 2.09
N LEU A 47 -1.97 -15.11 1.78
CA LEU A 47 -3.01 -14.83 2.77
C LEU A 47 -4.06 -15.92 2.55
N GLU A 48 -4.02 -16.94 3.40
CA GLU A 48 -4.86 -18.11 3.18
C GLU A 48 -6.30 -17.88 3.59
N GLY A 49 -7.18 -18.74 3.09
CA GLY A 49 -8.60 -18.64 3.37
C GLY A 49 -9.33 -17.70 2.41
N ASP A 50 -10.60 -17.51 2.68
CA ASP A 50 -11.44 -16.66 1.86
C ASP A 50 -11.35 -15.21 2.34
N HIS A 51 -11.23 -14.30 1.39
CA HIS A 51 -11.13 -12.88 1.69
C HIS A 51 -12.10 -12.11 0.81
N LYS A 52 -12.63 -11.03 1.35
CA LYS A 52 -13.57 -10.18 0.64
C LYS A 52 -13.28 -8.73 0.98
N GLY A 53 -13.45 -7.85 0.01
CA GLY A 53 -13.17 -6.43 0.20
C GLY A 53 -11.68 -6.17 0.34
N ASN A 54 -11.34 -5.19 1.16
CA ASN A 54 -9.96 -4.78 1.35
C ASN A 54 -9.33 -5.60 2.46
N VAL A 55 -8.21 -6.24 2.14
CA VAL A 55 -7.49 -7.11 3.06
C VAL A 55 -6.12 -6.51 3.32
N ALA A 56 -5.79 -6.30 4.58
CA ALA A 56 -4.48 -5.74 4.94
C ALA A 56 -3.38 -6.77 4.69
N PHE A 57 -2.23 -6.31 4.23
CA PHE A 57 -1.05 -7.16 4.13
C PHE A 57 0.15 -6.45 4.75
N GLU A 58 1.13 -7.26 5.14
CA GLU A 58 2.41 -6.73 5.62
C GLU A 58 3.54 -7.62 5.10
N TRP A 59 4.54 -6.97 4.46
CA TRP A 59 5.77 -7.64 4.11
C TRP A 59 6.83 -7.23 5.13
N ASP A 60 7.48 -8.21 5.73
CA ASP A 60 8.44 -8.00 6.81
C ASP A 60 9.79 -7.44 6.36
N GLY A 61 9.95 -7.16 5.08
CA GLY A 61 11.20 -6.61 4.56
C GLY A 61 12.28 -7.65 4.35
N LEU A 62 11.97 -8.92 4.50
CA LEU A 62 12.94 -10.00 4.34
C LEU A 62 12.80 -10.66 2.99
N ASP A 63 13.94 -11.10 2.43
CA ASP A 63 13.92 -11.88 1.19
C ASP A 63 13.62 -13.35 1.46
N LYS A 64 13.66 -14.17 0.41
CA LYS A 64 13.36 -15.60 0.50
C LYS A 64 14.28 -16.35 1.45
N SER A 65 15.46 -15.84 1.67
CA SER A 65 16.46 -16.47 2.55
C SER A 65 16.38 -15.97 3.98
N GLY A 66 15.47 -15.03 4.26
CA GLY A 66 15.33 -14.48 5.60
C GLY A 66 16.25 -13.31 5.88
N ASN A 67 16.94 -12.79 4.87
CA ASN A 67 17.83 -11.64 5.02
C ASN A 67 17.08 -10.37 4.71
N ALA A 68 17.47 -9.27 5.37
CA ALA A 68 16.85 -7.97 5.12
C ALA A 68 17.12 -7.55 3.67
N ALA A 69 16.04 -7.18 2.97
CA ALA A 69 16.15 -6.66 1.61
C ALA A 69 16.80 -5.27 1.65
N LYS A 70 17.47 -4.91 0.56
CA LYS A 70 18.11 -3.60 0.46
C LYS A 70 17.09 -2.49 0.49
N SER A 71 17.49 -1.32 0.97
CA SER A 71 16.64 -0.13 0.87
C SER A 71 16.34 0.16 -0.59
N GLY A 72 15.09 0.46 -0.90
CA GLY A 72 14.70 0.78 -2.26
C GLY A 72 13.20 0.67 -2.46
N LYS A 73 12.80 0.76 -3.72
CA LYS A 73 11.40 0.63 -4.10
C LYS A 73 11.09 -0.82 -4.41
N TYR A 74 9.92 -1.24 -3.96
CA TYR A 74 9.42 -2.59 -4.19
C TYR A 74 7.99 -2.52 -4.65
N SER A 75 7.63 -3.39 -5.59
CA SER A 75 6.26 -3.46 -6.06
C SER A 75 5.58 -4.73 -5.53
N ILE A 76 4.29 -4.61 -5.30
CA ILE A 76 3.46 -5.69 -4.77
C ILE A 76 2.50 -6.12 -5.86
N GLU A 77 2.49 -7.42 -6.15
CA GLU A 77 1.51 -8.01 -7.05
C GLU A 77 0.70 -9.01 -6.26
N ALA A 78 -0.59 -9.06 -6.50
CA ALA A 78 -1.46 -9.98 -5.79
C ALA A 78 -2.34 -10.74 -6.77
N HIS A 79 -2.53 -12.02 -6.49
CA HIS A 79 -3.42 -12.88 -7.24
C HIS A 79 -4.30 -13.63 -6.25
N ALA A 80 -5.59 -13.70 -6.55
CA ALA A 80 -6.54 -14.43 -5.73
C ALA A 80 -7.14 -15.55 -6.57
N THR A 81 -7.61 -16.59 -5.92
CA THR A 81 -8.33 -17.65 -6.60
C THR A 81 -9.81 -17.32 -6.59
N VAL A 82 -10.38 -17.16 -7.78
CA VAL A 82 -11.79 -16.84 -7.97
C VAL A 82 -12.38 -17.91 -8.89
N ASP A 83 -13.36 -18.64 -8.42
CA ASP A 83 -13.99 -19.71 -9.17
C ASP A 83 -12.96 -20.70 -9.73
N GLY A 84 -11.98 -21.04 -8.91
CA GLY A 84 -10.93 -21.99 -9.27
C GLY A 84 -9.83 -21.46 -10.16
N LYS A 85 -9.86 -20.17 -10.50
CA LYS A 85 -8.86 -19.56 -11.36
C LYS A 85 -8.09 -18.48 -10.61
N SER A 86 -6.80 -18.37 -10.95
CA SER A 86 -5.96 -17.32 -10.40
C SER A 86 -6.23 -16.00 -11.16
N GLU A 87 -6.59 -14.97 -10.44
CA GLU A 87 -6.87 -13.67 -11.03
C GLU A 87 -6.06 -12.59 -10.33
N SER A 88 -5.57 -11.63 -11.13
CA SER A 88 -4.85 -10.48 -10.59
C SER A 88 -5.83 -9.58 -9.86
N VAL A 89 -5.45 -9.14 -8.66
CA VAL A 89 -6.25 -8.20 -7.88
C VAL A 89 -5.37 -7.01 -7.49
N PRO A 90 -5.95 -5.82 -7.37
CA PRO A 90 -5.15 -4.64 -7.05
C PRO A 90 -4.51 -4.71 -5.68
N ALA A 91 -3.28 -4.22 -5.59
CA ALA A 91 -2.58 -4.02 -4.33
C ALA A 91 -2.27 -2.54 -4.21
N LEU A 92 -2.46 -2.00 -3.02
CA LEU A 92 -2.20 -0.59 -2.73
C LEU A 92 -1.29 -0.53 -1.52
N THR A 93 -0.37 0.45 -1.51
CA THR A 93 0.62 0.55 -0.45
C THR A 93 0.38 1.76 0.43
N TYR A 94 0.82 1.66 1.69
CA TYR A 94 0.92 2.82 2.58
C TYR A 94 2.30 3.44 2.40
N ALA A 95 2.34 4.77 2.40
CA ALA A 95 3.58 5.51 2.27
C ALA A 95 3.73 6.46 3.45
N LYS A 96 4.98 6.68 3.84
CA LYS A 96 5.30 7.61 4.92
C LYS A 96 5.37 9.02 4.35
N VAL A 97 4.68 9.94 5.00
CA VAL A 97 4.71 11.35 4.60
C VAL A 97 5.90 12.02 5.26
N GLU A 98 6.75 12.64 4.45
CA GLU A 98 7.89 13.41 4.94
C GLU A 98 7.55 14.88 5.16
N SER A 99 6.74 15.44 4.28
CA SER A 99 6.34 16.83 4.40
C SER A 99 5.04 17.07 3.66
N VAL A 100 4.40 18.17 4.02
CA VAL A 100 3.14 18.61 3.40
C VAL A 100 3.34 20.03 2.92
N THR A 101 2.99 20.30 1.67
CA THR A 101 2.97 21.67 1.15
C THR A 101 1.51 22.05 1.00
N LEU A 102 1.10 23.06 1.74
CA LEU A 102 -0.28 23.51 1.70
C LEU A 102 -0.56 24.22 0.38
N GLY A 103 -1.70 23.90 -0.18
CA GLY A 103 -2.13 24.50 -1.43
C GLY A 103 -2.71 25.88 -1.23
N THR A 104 -3.02 26.49 -2.36
CA THR A 104 -3.69 27.80 -2.41
C THR A 104 -4.98 27.61 -3.19
N SER A 105 -5.67 28.72 -3.47
CA SER A 105 -6.88 28.65 -4.28
C SER A 105 -6.59 28.19 -5.72
N THR A 106 -5.35 28.27 -6.18
CA THR A 106 -4.97 27.92 -7.54
C THR A 106 -4.10 26.67 -7.62
N ASN A 107 -3.47 26.28 -6.52
CA ASN A 107 -2.58 25.12 -6.50
C ASN A 107 -3.02 24.16 -5.40
N PRO A 108 -3.15 22.86 -5.72
CA PRO A 108 -3.56 21.88 -4.71
C PRO A 108 -2.45 21.62 -3.69
N SER A 109 -2.85 21.13 -2.53
CA SER A 109 -1.89 20.68 -1.52
C SER A 109 -1.19 19.42 -2.00
N THR A 110 0.08 19.28 -1.65
CA THR A 110 0.88 18.13 -2.02
C THR A 110 1.54 17.52 -0.80
N LEU A 111 1.80 16.22 -0.91
CA LEU A 111 2.54 15.48 0.11
C LEU A 111 3.83 14.98 -0.53
N LYS A 112 4.92 15.09 0.21
CA LYS A 112 6.16 14.44 -0.19
C LYS A 112 6.26 13.12 0.55
N LEU A 113 6.35 12.04 -0.20
CA LEU A 113 6.39 10.69 0.35
C LEU A 113 7.83 10.18 0.38
N LYS A 114 8.19 9.53 1.46
CA LYS A 114 9.55 9.02 1.62
C LYS A 114 9.87 8.04 0.50
N GLY A 115 10.93 8.34 -0.25
CA GLY A 115 11.43 7.50 -1.32
C GLY A 115 10.56 7.45 -2.58
N LEU A 116 9.41 8.10 -2.59
CA LEU A 116 8.45 8.00 -3.69
C LEU A 116 8.15 9.34 -4.37
N GLY A 117 8.62 10.44 -3.78
CA GLY A 117 8.35 11.76 -4.34
C GLY A 117 7.02 12.34 -3.91
N GLY A 118 6.46 13.23 -4.71
CA GLY A 118 5.26 13.97 -4.34
C GLY A 118 3.99 13.41 -4.93
N ILE A 119 2.89 13.56 -4.21
CA ILE A 119 1.56 13.31 -4.75
C ILE A 119 0.63 14.41 -4.26
N TYR A 120 -0.51 14.55 -4.93
CA TYR A 120 -1.52 15.48 -4.48
C TYR A 120 -2.27 14.89 -3.29
N LEU A 121 -2.63 15.74 -2.34
CA LEU A 121 -3.41 15.28 -1.20
C LEU A 121 -4.71 14.64 -1.64
N THR A 122 -5.30 15.11 -2.73
CA THR A 122 -6.55 14.56 -3.26
C THR A 122 -6.41 13.13 -3.78
N ASP A 123 -5.17 12.67 -4.03
CA ASP A 123 -4.93 11.30 -4.51
C ASP A 123 -4.75 10.32 -3.35
N VAL A 124 -4.71 10.80 -2.12
CA VAL A 124 -4.58 9.93 -0.97
C VAL A 124 -5.90 9.23 -0.71
N LEU A 125 -5.85 7.91 -0.60
CA LEU A 125 -7.05 7.10 -0.43
C LEU A 125 -7.45 6.94 1.03
N GLU A 126 -6.46 6.95 1.94
CA GLU A 126 -6.71 6.75 3.36
C GLU A 126 -5.57 7.34 4.16
N ILE A 127 -5.88 7.92 5.29
CA ILE A 127 -4.88 8.43 6.22
C ILE A 127 -4.95 7.57 7.48
N GLY A 128 -3.79 7.25 8.02
CA GLY A 128 -3.77 6.49 9.25
C GLY A 128 -2.63 5.53 9.22
N GLY A 129 -2.82 4.40 8.74
CA GLY A 129 -1.72 3.50 8.69
C GLY A 129 -2.07 2.07 8.86
N THR A 130 -1.39 1.45 9.75
CA THR A 130 -1.37 0.02 9.82
C THR A 130 -2.68 -0.62 10.20
N SER A 131 -3.45 0.00 11.05
CA SER A 131 -4.64 -0.67 11.54
C SER A 131 -5.85 -0.48 10.67
N GLY A 132 -5.76 0.41 9.75
CA GLY A 132 -6.90 0.69 8.90
C GLY A 132 -8.11 1.19 9.61
N LYS A 133 -7.92 1.58 10.80
CA LYS A 133 -9.03 1.92 11.49
C LYS A 133 -9.44 3.25 11.28
N SER A 134 -9.69 3.55 11.03
CA SER A 134 -9.94 4.58 10.82
C SER A 134 -10.70 5.31 10.70
N THR A 135 -10.91 5.44 10.98
CA THR A 135 -11.49 5.88 10.73
C THR A 135 -11.81 6.84 10.35
N ALA A 136 -12.16 7.19 10.63
CA ALA A 136 -12.43 7.94 10.26
C ALA A 136 -12.57 8.88 9.96
N THR A 137 -12.76 9.14 10.06
CA THR A 137 -12.91 9.93 9.68
C THR A 137 -13.07 10.78 9.33
N PRO A 138 -13.29 11.15 9.41
CA PRO A 138 -13.38 11.97 9.06
C PRO A 138 -13.60 12.88 8.68
N THR A 139 -13.79 13.06 8.86
CA THR A 139 -13.88 13.87 8.51
C THR A 139 -14.10 14.82 8.26
N PRO A 140 -14.23 15.03 8.42
CA PRO A 140 -14.23 15.90 8.13
C PRO A 140 -14.26 16.84 7.95
N THR A 141 -14.24 16.73 8.05
CA THR A 141 -14.05 17.44 7.83
C THR A 141 -14.09 18.39 7.64
N PRO A 142 -14.21 18.42 7.61
CA PRO A 142 -14.02 19.25 7.25
C PRO A 142 -14.28 20.20 7.21
N ASN A 143 -14.58 20.03 7.39
CA ASN A 143 -14.66 20.79 7.19
C ASN A 143 -14.64 21.74 7.41
N ALA A 144 -14.60 21.51 7.75
CA ALA A 144 -14.36 22.23 7.85
C ALA A 144 -14.19 23.18 7.90
N VAL A 145 -14.23 23.25 7.96
CA VAL A 145 -13.83 24.03 7.76
C VAL A 145 -13.88 24.90 7.65
N ILE A 146 -14.02 25.07 7.72
CA ILE A 146 -13.94 25.80 7.31
C ILE A 146 -13.89 26.47 7.10
#